data_2c98cbe9d97eb48578a2e80ea8ffc21d
#
_entry.id   2c98cbe9d97eb48578a2e80ea8ffc21d
#
_cell.length_a   1.000
_cell.length_b   1.000
_cell.length_c   1.000
_cell.angle_alpha   90.00
_cell.angle_beta   90.00
_cell.angle_gamma   90.00
#
_symmetry.space_group_name_H-M   'P 1'
#
loop_
_entity.id
_entity.type
_entity.pdbx_description
1 polymer ?
#
loop_
_entity_poly.entity_id
_entity_poly.type
_entity_poly.pdbx_seq_one_letter_code
_entity_poly.pdbx_strand_id
1 'polypeptide(L)'
;GLGNDEILSKYLPEDRILCGFGTIGTELPQPGKCVSKPESGIVMHFGASQKSEKNDKAGQYLQETFIKGGCEARYEENVKPFIWKKAISNSGYNTLSALTRIKVGPLIADDFGQDLMWQVWKEGCAVAQADGAGDLWPEMQAEMPRLAAGFSTYYPSMAQDAVLHQRQTEISVLNGAIVKYGKKYGIPTPVNSVLTSLVSCIQNNYDCQYKANT
;
A
#
# COMPACT_ATOMS: atom_id res chain seq x y z
N GLY A 1 -4.40 1.95 3.22
CA GLY A 1 -3.20 2.73 3.56
C GLY A 1 -2.97 2.80 5.07
N LEU A 2 -1.90 3.45 5.46
CA LEU A 2 -1.55 3.66 6.86
C LEU A 2 -2.45 4.70 7.54
N GLY A 3 -2.65 4.58 8.88
CA GLY A 3 -3.34 5.58 9.71
C GLY A 3 -4.86 5.52 9.68
N ASN A 4 -5.47 4.50 9.11
CA ASN A 4 -6.93 4.32 9.15
C ASN A 4 -7.44 4.06 10.57
N ASP A 5 -6.67 3.36 11.39
CA ASP A 5 -6.93 3.12 12.80
C ASP A 5 -6.96 4.43 13.60
N GLU A 6 -5.99 5.33 13.37
CA GLU A 6 -5.95 6.66 13.97
C GLU A 6 -7.19 7.52 13.62
N ILE A 7 -7.74 7.34 12.43
CA ILE A 7 -8.95 8.04 12.01
C ILE A 7 -10.17 7.44 12.70
N LEU A 8 -10.27 6.12 12.71
CA LEU A 8 -11.41 5.40 13.31
C LEU A 8 -11.46 5.55 14.82
N SER A 9 -10.30 5.63 15.50
CA SER A 9 -10.22 5.81 16.95
C SER A 9 -10.78 7.16 17.45
N LYS A 10 -10.95 8.13 16.56
CA LYS A 10 -11.65 9.38 16.88
C LYS A 10 -13.17 9.20 17.08
N TYR A 11 -13.73 8.12 16.55
CA TYR A 11 -15.17 7.87 16.53
C TYR A 11 -15.56 6.58 17.26
N LEU A 12 -14.63 5.62 17.36
CA LEU A 12 -14.87 4.30 17.93
C LEU A 12 -13.80 3.98 18.99
N PRO A 13 -14.15 3.26 20.05
CA PRO A 13 -13.18 2.71 20.98
C PRO A 13 -12.19 1.79 20.25
N GLU A 14 -10.91 1.84 20.58
CA GLU A 14 -9.85 1.06 19.91
C GLU A 14 -10.09 -0.46 20.06
N ASP A 15 -10.75 -0.90 21.15
CA ASP A 15 -11.16 -2.27 21.38
C ASP A 15 -12.28 -2.77 20.44
N ARG A 16 -12.70 -1.94 19.48
CA ARG A 16 -13.68 -2.25 18.41
C ARG A 16 -13.13 -2.08 17.01
N ILE A 17 -11.83 -1.85 16.89
CA ILE A 17 -11.20 -1.60 15.58
C ILE A 17 -10.33 -2.79 15.20
N LEU A 18 -10.65 -3.40 14.06
CA LEU A 18 -9.78 -4.31 13.34
C LEU A 18 -9.25 -3.62 12.10
N CYS A 19 -7.95 -3.71 11.88
CA CYS A 19 -7.27 -3.15 10.72
C CYS A 19 -6.71 -4.25 9.85
N GLY A 20 -6.62 -4.00 8.54
CA GLY A 20 -6.09 -5.01 7.64
C GLY A 20 -5.99 -4.52 6.21
N PHE A 21 -5.67 -5.46 5.33
CA PHE A 21 -5.64 -5.23 3.89
C PHE A 21 -5.99 -6.51 3.13
N GLY A 22 -6.44 -6.33 1.89
CA GLY A 22 -6.63 -7.41 0.93
C GLY A 22 -5.62 -7.35 -0.20
N THR A 23 -5.35 -8.50 -0.81
CA THR A 23 -4.52 -8.66 -2.01
C THR A 23 -5.34 -9.09 -3.22
N ILE A 24 -6.65 -8.91 -3.17
CA ILE A 24 -7.56 -9.29 -4.24
C ILE A 24 -7.49 -8.26 -5.36
N GLY A 25 -7.03 -8.68 -6.54
CA GLY A 25 -7.13 -7.87 -7.76
C GLY A 25 -8.58 -7.78 -8.22
N THR A 26 -9.11 -6.56 -8.34
CA THR A 26 -10.48 -6.33 -8.79
C THR A 26 -10.51 -5.32 -9.92
N GLU A 27 -11.38 -5.57 -10.89
CA GLU A 27 -11.68 -4.66 -11.99
C GLU A 27 -13.18 -4.31 -11.98
N LEU A 28 -13.49 -3.07 -12.31
CA LEU A 28 -14.87 -2.59 -12.47
C LEU A 28 -15.13 -2.25 -13.95
N PRO A 29 -15.34 -3.25 -14.83
CA PRO A 29 -15.46 -3.03 -16.28
C PRO A 29 -16.68 -2.18 -16.65
N GLN A 30 -17.69 -2.14 -15.82
CA GLN A 30 -18.87 -1.27 -15.95
C GLN A 30 -19.55 -1.08 -14.59
N PRO A 31 -20.32 -0.03 -14.38
CA PRO A 31 -21.07 0.18 -13.15
C PRO A 31 -21.89 -1.06 -12.74
N GLY A 32 -21.75 -1.48 -11.48
CA GLY A 32 -22.45 -2.63 -10.92
C GLY A 32 -21.85 -4.01 -11.26
N LYS A 33 -20.77 -4.09 -12.06
CA LYS A 33 -20.11 -5.35 -12.39
C LYS A 33 -18.68 -5.35 -11.90
N CYS A 34 -18.40 -6.05 -10.81
CA CYS A 34 -17.07 -6.29 -10.30
C CYS A 34 -16.55 -7.64 -10.80
N VAL A 35 -15.33 -7.67 -11.34
CA VAL A 35 -14.61 -8.89 -11.70
C VAL A 35 -13.41 -9.01 -10.79
N SER A 36 -13.33 -10.12 -10.07
CA SER A 36 -12.20 -10.46 -9.22
C SER A 36 -11.34 -11.53 -9.90
N LYS A 37 -10.03 -11.36 -9.88
CA LYS A 37 -9.07 -12.40 -10.23
C LYS A 37 -8.63 -13.05 -8.92
N PRO A 38 -9.04 -14.29 -8.63
CA PRO A 38 -8.61 -14.96 -7.41
C PRO A 38 -7.09 -15.14 -7.44
N GLU A 39 -6.42 -14.65 -6.42
CA GLU A 39 -5.03 -14.99 -6.15
C GLU A 39 -4.99 -16.27 -5.31
N SER A 40 -3.96 -17.07 -5.48
CA SER A 40 -3.74 -18.23 -4.61
C SER A 40 -3.16 -17.78 -3.27
N GLY A 41 -3.63 -18.38 -2.17
CA GLY A 41 -3.14 -18.11 -0.83
C GLY A 41 -4.02 -17.14 -0.03
N ILE A 42 -3.45 -16.58 1.02
CA ILE A 42 -4.17 -15.70 1.94
C ILE A 42 -4.38 -14.34 1.28
N VAL A 43 -5.64 -14.01 1.03
CA VAL A 43 -6.04 -12.77 0.34
C VAL A 43 -6.44 -11.65 1.29
N MET A 44 -6.71 -11.96 2.56
CA MET A 44 -7.07 -10.99 3.59
C MET A 44 -6.20 -11.19 4.83
N HIS A 45 -5.47 -10.15 5.23
CA HIS A 45 -4.76 -10.08 6.50
C HIS A 45 -5.37 -8.97 7.35
N PHE A 46 -5.73 -9.27 8.59
CA PHE A 46 -6.28 -8.28 9.51
C PHE A 46 -5.98 -8.67 10.96
N GLY A 47 -6.00 -7.68 11.84
CA GLY A 47 -5.75 -7.87 13.26
C GLY A 47 -6.28 -6.70 14.08
N ALA A 48 -6.18 -6.80 15.38
CA ALA A 48 -6.62 -5.77 16.29
C ALA A 48 -5.73 -4.52 16.21
N SER A 49 -6.35 -3.33 16.21
CA SER A 49 -5.65 -2.06 16.42
C SER A 49 -5.07 -2.02 17.84
N GLN A 50 -5.87 -2.43 18.82
CA GLN A 50 -5.46 -2.66 20.19
C GLN A 50 -5.80 -4.10 20.60
N LYS A 51 -4.81 -4.86 21.08
CA LYS A 51 -5.01 -6.24 21.52
C LYS A 51 -5.96 -6.29 22.73
N SER A 52 -7.02 -7.09 22.61
CA SER A 52 -7.97 -7.38 23.66
C SER A 52 -8.64 -8.73 23.41
N GLU A 53 -9.09 -9.42 24.44
CA GLU A 53 -9.83 -10.68 24.30
C GLU A 53 -11.06 -10.53 23.40
N LYS A 54 -11.72 -9.38 23.44
CA LYS A 54 -12.88 -9.06 22.61
C LYS A 54 -12.51 -8.96 21.14
N ASN A 55 -11.42 -8.25 20.82
CA ASN A 55 -10.95 -8.13 19.44
C ASN A 55 -10.41 -9.46 18.92
N ASP A 56 -9.73 -10.25 19.76
CA ASP A 56 -9.23 -11.57 19.37
C ASP A 56 -10.39 -12.51 19.01
N LYS A 57 -11.45 -12.55 19.84
CA LYS A 57 -12.67 -13.33 19.53
C LYS A 57 -13.36 -12.85 18.26
N ALA A 58 -13.52 -11.55 18.10
CA ALA A 58 -14.13 -10.97 16.90
C ALA A 58 -13.30 -11.25 15.64
N GLY A 59 -11.98 -11.13 15.74
CA GLY A 59 -11.06 -11.42 14.64
C GLY A 59 -11.09 -12.90 14.22
N GLN A 60 -11.05 -13.81 15.17
CA GLN A 60 -11.16 -15.26 14.90
C GLN A 60 -12.50 -15.62 14.26
N TYR A 61 -13.60 -15.08 14.78
CA TYR A 61 -14.93 -15.29 14.18
C TYR A 61 -15.01 -14.76 12.76
N LEU A 62 -14.42 -13.59 12.50
CA LEU A 62 -14.39 -13.00 11.16
C LEU A 62 -13.54 -13.84 10.20
N GLN A 63 -12.38 -14.34 10.65
CA GLN A 63 -11.55 -15.25 9.85
C GLN A 63 -12.32 -16.50 9.43
N GLU A 64 -12.97 -17.17 10.40
CA GLU A 64 -13.77 -18.36 10.11
C GLU A 64 -14.89 -18.07 9.11
N THR A 65 -15.52 -16.89 9.23
CA THR A 65 -16.61 -16.46 8.35
C THR A 65 -16.12 -16.26 6.92
N PHE A 66 -14.95 -15.60 6.74
CA PHE A 66 -14.32 -15.45 5.43
C PHE A 66 -13.98 -16.80 4.80
N ILE A 67 -13.34 -17.69 5.57
CA ILE A 67 -12.94 -19.04 5.09
C ILE A 67 -14.19 -19.85 4.70
N LYS A 68 -15.25 -19.84 5.51
CA LYS A 68 -16.53 -20.47 5.16
C LYS A 68 -17.15 -19.92 3.89
N GLY A 69 -16.93 -18.63 3.61
CA GLY A 69 -17.35 -17.94 2.37
C GLY A 69 -16.43 -18.18 1.18
N GLY A 70 -15.40 -19.03 1.31
CA GLY A 70 -14.44 -19.31 0.24
C GLY A 70 -13.34 -18.26 0.05
N CYS A 71 -13.15 -17.37 1.03
CA CYS A 71 -12.10 -16.36 1.01
C CYS A 71 -11.02 -16.74 2.04
N GLU A 72 -9.80 -17.00 1.56
CA GLU A 72 -8.66 -17.25 2.45
C GLU A 72 -8.30 -15.97 3.22
N ALA A 73 -8.51 -16.00 4.52
CA ALA A 73 -8.28 -14.87 5.41
C ALA A 73 -7.51 -15.30 6.64
N ARG A 74 -6.70 -14.41 7.20
CA ARG A 74 -5.94 -14.65 8.42
C ARG A 74 -6.10 -13.51 9.40
N TYR A 75 -6.46 -13.85 10.62
CA TYR A 75 -6.35 -12.98 11.78
C TYR A 75 -4.92 -13.05 12.32
N GLU A 76 -4.23 -11.91 12.31
CA GLU A 76 -2.85 -11.76 12.76
C GLU A 76 -2.85 -11.21 14.18
N GLU A 77 -2.11 -11.84 15.10
CA GLU A 77 -1.93 -11.30 16.46
C GLU A 77 -1.27 -9.93 16.48
N ASN A 78 -0.39 -9.70 15.52
CA ASN A 78 0.20 -8.40 15.23
C ASN A 78 0.14 -8.14 13.72
N VAL A 79 -0.85 -7.38 13.30
CA VAL A 79 -1.07 -7.05 11.88
C VAL A 79 -0.17 -5.91 11.38
N LYS A 80 0.44 -5.15 12.28
CA LYS A 80 1.23 -3.94 11.96
C LYS A 80 2.35 -4.20 10.95
N PRO A 81 3.21 -5.23 11.08
CA PRO A 81 4.24 -5.55 10.08
C PRO A 81 3.67 -5.77 8.68
N PHE A 82 2.56 -6.47 8.58
CA PHE A 82 1.91 -6.77 7.30
C PHE A 82 1.35 -5.52 6.61
N ILE A 83 0.71 -4.63 7.38
CA ILE A 83 0.19 -3.35 6.87
C ILE A 83 1.35 -2.47 6.39
N TRP A 84 2.42 -2.37 7.18
CA TRP A 84 3.60 -1.60 6.80
C TRP A 84 4.28 -2.16 5.56
N LYS A 85 4.51 -3.48 5.50
CA LYS A 85 5.09 -4.13 4.33
C LYS A 85 4.31 -3.81 3.05
N LYS A 86 2.98 -3.94 3.08
CA LYS A 86 2.11 -3.58 1.95
C LYS A 86 2.23 -2.11 1.57
N ALA A 87 2.22 -1.21 2.54
CA ALA A 87 2.34 0.22 2.31
C ALA A 87 3.69 0.60 1.70
N ILE A 88 4.79 0.04 2.22
CA ILE A 88 6.15 0.27 1.72
C ILE A 88 6.27 -0.24 0.28
N SER A 89 5.82 -1.46 0.02
CA SER A 89 5.83 -2.07 -1.32
C SER A 89 5.11 -1.17 -2.33
N ASN A 90 3.88 -0.77 -2.03
CA ASN A 90 3.07 0.11 -2.87
C ASN A 90 3.69 1.52 -3.03
N SER A 91 4.30 2.08 -1.98
CA SER A 91 4.94 3.40 -2.05
C SER A 91 6.08 3.47 -3.08
N GLY A 92 6.75 2.35 -3.33
CA GLY A 92 7.76 2.25 -4.38
C GLY A 92 7.12 2.17 -5.76
N TYR A 93 6.61 0.99 -6.13
CA TYR A 93 6.22 0.75 -7.51
C TYR A 93 4.96 1.52 -7.95
N ASN A 94 3.97 1.75 -7.08
CA ASN A 94 2.77 2.50 -7.48
C ASN A 94 3.12 3.95 -7.83
N THR A 95 3.91 4.59 -6.98
CA THR A 95 4.26 6.00 -7.13
C THR A 95 5.22 6.23 -8.28
N LEU A 96 6.27 5.41 -8.39
CA LEU A 96 7.23 5.53 -9.49
C LEU A 96 6.58 5.22 -10.83
N SER A 97 5.72 4.19 -10.91
CA SER A 97 4.97 3.89 -12.13
C SER A 97 4.01 5.01 -12.52
N ALA A 98 3.36 5.68 -11.54
CA ALA A 98 2.50 6.82 -11.82
C ALA A 98 3.27 8.02 -12.38
N LEU A 99 4.46 8.30 -11.87
CA LEU A 99 5.30 9.41 -12.31
C LEU A 99 5.97 9.16 -13.66
N THR A 100 6.54 7.96 -13.84
CA THR A 100 7.30 7.60 -15.03
C THR A 100 6.43 7.09 -16.17
N ARG A 101 5.19 6.67 -15.90
CA ARG A 101 4.26 5.98 -16.81
C ARG A 101 4.81 4.62 -17.30
N ILE A 102 5.76 4.04 -16.58
CA ILE A 102 6.39 2.75 -16.89
C ILE A 102 5.70 1.67 -16.07
N LYS A 103 5.43 0.52 -16.68
CA LYS A 103 4.94 -0.68 -15.98
C LYS A 103 5.95 -1.18 -14.97
N VAL A 104 5.50 -1.91 -13.94
CA VAL A 104 6.34 -2.31 -12.81
C VAL A 104 7.53 -3.18 -13.25
N GLY A 105 7.34 -4.15 -14.13
CA GLY A 105 8.43 -5.01 -14.57
C GLY A 105 9.60 -4.25 -15.22
N PRO A 106 9.37 -3.47 -16.30
CA PRO A 106 10.40 -2.62 -16.90
C PRO A 106 11.00 -1.60 -15.93
N LEU A 107 10.20 -1.03 -15.01
CA LEU A 107 10.68 -0.10 -13.99
C LEU A 107 11.71 -0.77 -13.06
N ILE A 108 11.46 -1.99 -12.64
CA ILE A 108 12.37 -2.77 -11.76
C ILE A 108 13.60 -3.26 -12.53
N ALA A 109 13.47 -3.52 -13.83
CA ALA A 109 14.58 -3.98 -14.67
C ALA A 109 15.54 -2.83 -15.04
N ASP A 110 15.13 -1.58 -14.87
CA ASP A 110 15.96 -0.40 -15.08
C ASP A 110 16.73 -0.07 -13.79
N ASP A 111 18.06 0.13 -13.91
CA ASP A 111 18.94 0.37 -12.76
C ASP A 111 18.52 1.60 -11.93
N PHE A 112 18.09 2.68 -12.60
CA PHE A 112 17.63 3.91 -11.91
C PHE A 112 16.27 3.71 -11.24
N GLY A 113 15.36 2.99 -11.91
CA GLY A 113 14.06 2.65 -11.37
C GLY A 113 14.18 1.77 -10.12
N GLN A 114 15.04 0.77 -10.18
CA GLN A 114 15.32 -0.13 -9.07
C GLN A 114 15.99 0.61 -7.90
N ASP A 115 16.97 1.49 -8.17
CA ASP A 115 17.64 2.27 -7.13
C ASP A 115 16.66 3.21 -6.41
N LEU A 116 15.79 3.90 -7.14
CA LEU A 116 14.73 4.73 -6.56
C LEU A 116 13.79 3.89 -5.68
N MET A 117 13.39 2.69 -6.12
CA MET A 117 12.58 1.80 -5.29
C MET A 117 13.28 1.43 -3.98
N TRP A 118 14.57 1.09 -4.04
CA TRP A 118 15.35 0.79 -2.85
C TRP A 118 15.42 1.96 -1.88
N GLN A 119 15.60 3.18 -2.37
CA GLN A 119 15.61 4.38 -1.53
C GLN A 119 14.26 4.60 -0.84
N VAL A 120 13.15 4.53 -1.58
CA VAL A 120 11.78 4.64 -1.03
C VAL A 120 11.54 3.60 0.07
N TRP A 121 11.92 2.35 -0.20
CA TRP A 121 11.69 1.24 0.72
C TRP A 121 12.57 1.31 1.96
N LYS A 122 13.85 1.74 1.84
CA LYS A 122 14.73 1.96 3.00
C LYS A 122 14.16 2.98 3.96
N GLU A 123 13.71 4.12 3.45
CA GLU A 123 13.05 5.13 4.29
C GLU A 123 11.80 4.57 4.96
N GLY A 124 10.95 3.87 4.20
CA GLY A 124 9.73 3.24 4.72
C GLY A 124 10.01 2.21 5.81
N CYS A 125 11.02 1.35 5.62
CA CYS A 125 11.43 0.35 6.62
C CYS A 125 11.96 0.99 7.90
N ALA A 126 12.77 2.04 7.78
CA ALA A 126 13.27 2.76 8.96
C ALA A 126 12.13 3.37 9.78
N VAL A 127 11.14 3.95 9.10
CA VAL A 127 9.95 4.51 9.77
C VAL A 127 9.08 3.40 10.37
N ALA A 128 8.88 2.30 9.66
CA ALA A 128 8.10 1.14 10.13
C ALA A 128 8.72 0.53 11.41
N GLN A 129 10.05 0.42 11.43
CA GLN A 129 10.78 -0.06 12.60
C GLN A 129 10.58 0.87 13.80
N ALA A 130 10.68 2.18 13.60
CA ALA A 130 10.43 3.18 14.64
C ALA A 130 8.97 3.18 15.12
N ASP A 131 8.00 2.82 14.26
CA ASP A 131 6.59 2.66 14.62
C ASP A 131 6.29 1.29 15.28
N GLY A 132 7.30 0.43 15.47
CA GLY A 132 7.14 -0.86 16.14
C GLY A 132 6.68 -2.01 15.24
N ALA A 133 6.82 -1.88 13.93
CA ALA A 133 6.56 -2.97 12.97
C ALA A 133 7.71 -3.98 12.87
N GLY A 134 8.85 -3.71 13.51
CA GLY A 134 10.05 -4.55 13.40
C GLY A 134 10.89 -4.21 12.17
N ASP A 135 11.97 -4.96 11.98
CA ASP A 135 12.85 -4.83 10.81
C ASP A 135 12.22 -5.56 9.60
N LEU A 136 11.69 -4.78 8.68
CA LEU A 136 11.07 -5.29 7.44
C LEU A 136 12.05 -5.35 6.26
N TRP A 137 13.28 -4.84 6.43
CA TRP A 137 14.22 -4.73 5.31
C TRP A 137 14.56 -6.08 4.62
N PRO A 138 14.84 -7.17 5.37
CA PRO A 138 15.09 -8.47 4.74
C PRO A 138 13.91 -8.98 3.89
N GLU A 139 12.68 -8.75 4.37
CA GLU A 139 11.48 -9.16 3.62
C GLU A 139 11.27 -8.30 2.36
N MET A 140 11.56 -7.00 2.42
CA MET A 140 11.50 -6.12 1.26
C MET A 140 12.56 -6.48 0.21
N GLN A 141 13.76 -6.88 0.64
CA GLN A 141 14.78 -7.38 -0.28
C GLN A 141 14.32 -8.67 -0.99
N ALA A 142 13.67 -9.58 -0.29
CA ALA A 142 13.11 -10.79 -0.88
C ALA A 142 11.91 -10.54 -1.80
N GLU A 143 11.22 -9.40 -1.66
CA GLU A 143 10.06 -9.02 -2.48
C GLU A 143 10.48 -8.59 -3.90
N MET A 144 11.61 -7.93 -4.07
CA MET A 144 12.04 -7.38 -5.36
C MET A 144 12.08 -8.43 -6.50
N PRO A 145 12.72 -9.60 -6.33
CA PRO A 145 12.72 -10.63 -7.36
C PRO A 145 11.31 -11.17 -7.68
N ARG A 146 10.43 -11.22 -6.69
CA ARG A 146 9.03 -11.66 -6.88
C ARG A 146 8.25 -10.67 -7.72
N LEU A 147 8.43 -9.37 -7.48
CA LEU A 147 7.82 -8.32 -8.28
C LEU A 147 8.34 -8.36 -9.72
N ALA A 148 9.64 -8.52 -9.90
CA ALA A 148 10.24 -8.61 -11.23
C ALA A 148 9.68 -9.79 -12.03
N ALA A 149 9.47 -10.94 -11.40
CA ALA A 149 8.91 -12.13 -12.05
C ALA A 149 7.40 -12.04 -12.31
N GLY A 150 6.63 -11.44 -11.39
CA GLY A 150 5.17 -11.45 -11.41
C GLY A 150 4.50 -10.26 -12.11
N PHE A 151 5.18 -9.10 -12.18
CA PHE A 151 4.56 -7.84 -12.60
C PHE A 151 5.10 -7.28 -13.94
N SER A 152 5.56 -8.13 -14.85
CA SER A 152 6.13 -7.70 -16.14
C SER A 152 5.21 -6.75 -16.93
N THR A 153 3.90 -6.94 -16.85
CA THR A 153 2.90 -6.12 -17.56
C THR A 153 1.98 -5.32 -16.64
N TYR A 154 2.21 -5.38 -15.32
CA TYR A 154 1.32 -4.78 -14.34
C TYR A 154 1.41 -3.25 -14.35
N TYR A 155 0.25 -2.62 -14.38
CA TYR A 155 0.07 -1.18 -14.28
C TYR A 155 -0.71 -0.88 -13.00
N PRO A 156 -0.06 -0.38 -11.95
CA PRO A 156 -0.65 -0.31 -10.60
C PRO A 156 -1.76 0.73 -10.51
N SER A 157 -2.61 0.59 -9.49
CA SER A 157 -3.80 1.41 -9.28
C SER A 157 -3.51 2.92 -9.27
N MET A 158 -2.46 3.35 -8.57
CA MET A 158 -2.10 4.77 -8.53
C MET A 158 -1.73 5.31 -9.92
N ALA A 159 -1.05 4.50 -10.73
CA ALA A 159 -0.74 4.89 -12.10
C ALA A 159 -2.01 4.93 -12.97
N GLN A 160 -2.96 4.00 -12.76
CA GLN A 160 -4.27 4.08 -13.40
C GLN A 160 -5.02 5.34 -12.98
N ASP A 161 -5.04 5.66 -11.70
CA ASP A 161 -5.72 6.84 -11.16
C ASP A 161 -5.11 8.13 -11.72
N ALA A 162 -3.79 8.27 -11.68
CA ALA A 162 -3.12 9.50 -12.09
C ALA A 162 -3.06 9.68 -13.61
N VAL A 163 -2.87 8.60 -14.37
CA VAL A 163 -2.59 8.69 -15.80
C VAL A 163 -3.84 8.43 -16.65
N LEU A 164 -4.64 7.42 -16.32
CA LEU A 164 -5.80 7.03 -17.13
C LEU A 164 -7.07 7.76 -16.70
N HIS A 165 -7.29 7.92 -15.40
CA HIS A 165 -8.54 8.46 -14.86
C HIS A 165 -8.43 9.91 -14.40
N GLN A 166 -7.22 10.43 -14.23
CA GLN A 166 -6.96 11.80 -13.78
C GLN A 166 -7.78 12.16 -12.52
N ARG A 167 -7.72 11.29 -11.51
CA ARG A 167 -8.44 11.45 -10.24
C ARG A 167 -7.49 11.44 -9.04
N GLN A 168 -8.01 11.75 -7.87
CA GLN A 168 -7.24 11.72 -6.62
C GLN A 168 -6.66 10.31 -6.38
N THR A 169 -5.39 10.28 -5.97
CA THR A 169 -4.62 9.05 -5.72
C THR A 169 -4.49 8.77 -4.23
N GLU A 170 -3.97 7.60 -3.89
CA GLU A 170 -3.66 7.21 -2.51
C GLU A 170 -2.32 7.76 -2.00
N ILE A 171 -1.71 8.74 -2.66
CA ILE A 171 -0.37 9.24 -2.31
C ILE A 171 -0.27 9.68 -0.84
N SER A 172 -1.31 10.30 -0.30
CA SER A 172 -1.34 10.80 1.08
C SER A 172 -1.30 9.70 2.15
N VAL A 173 -1.83 8.51 1.85
CA VAL A 173 -1.89 7.35 2.75
C VAL A 173 -0.83 6.28 2.45
N LEU A 174 0.02 6.53 1.46
CA LEU A 174 1.21 5.74 1.12
C LEU A 174 2.47 6.54 1.46
N ASN A 175 3.13 7.15 0.47
CA ASN A 175 4.36 7.95 0.69
C ASN A 175 4.12 9.10 1.68
N GLY A 176 3.00 9.80 1.58
CA GLY A 176 2.62 10.86 2.51
C GLY A 176 2.49 10.38 3.96
N ALA A 177 2.00 9.15 4.17
CA ALA A 177 1.96 8.56 5.49
C ALA A 177 3.37 8.22 5.99
N ILE A 178 4.26 7.67 5.16
CA ILE A 178 5.67 7.45 5.53
C ILE A 178 6.31 8.77 5.96
N VAL A 179 6.08 9.86 5.24
CA VAL A 179 6.58 11.20 5.61
C VAL A 179 5.99 11.69 6.94
N LYS A 180 4.69 11.49 7.15
CA LYS A 180 4.01 11.86 8.42
C LYS A 180 4.61 11.12 9.61
N TYR A 181 4.74 9.80 9.50
CA TYR A 181 5.32 8.98 10.56
C TYR A 181 6.83 9.22 10.71
N GLY A 182 7.55 9.47 9.62
CA GLY A 182 8.96 9.90 9.67
C GLY A 182 9.15 11.15 10.51
N LYS A 183 8.33 12.18 10.30
CA LYS A 183 8.32 13.40 11.14
C LYS A 183 7.99 13.11 12.60
N LYS A 184 7.02 12.21 12.86
CA LYS A 184 6.63 11.81 14.23
C LYS A 184 7.78 11.17 14.99
N TYR A 185 8.59 10.36 14.31
CA TYR A 185 9.70 9.61 14.92
C TYR A 185 11.09 10.23 14.70
N GLY A 186 11.18 11.38 14.04
CA GLY A 186 12.46 12.02 13.73
C GLY A 186 13.30 11.27 12.69
N ILE A 187 12.68 10.45 11.82
CA ILE A 187 13.33 9.70 10.77
C ILE A 187 13.26 10.49 9.46
N PRO A 188 14.39 10.81 8.81
CA PRO A 188 14.38 11.51 7.52
C PRO A 188 13.76 10.65 6.41
N THR A 189 12.89 11.28 5.60
CA THR A 189 12.22 10.62 4.46
C THR A 189 12.25 11.53 3.23
N PRO A 190 13.44 11.98 2.76
CA PRO A 190 13.53 12.95 1.69
C PRO A 190 12.97 12.45 0.36
N VAL A 191 13.21 11.19 -0.01
CA VAL A 191 12.72 10.62 -1.28
C VAL A 191 11.19 10.50 -1.25
N ASN A 192 10.62 9.91 -0.20
CA ASN A 192 9.16 9.85 -0.04
C ASN A 192 8.52 11.23 -0.03
N SER A 193 9.18 12.24 0.55
CA SER A 193 8.68 13.62 0.58
C SER A 193 8.61 14.23 -0.82
N VAL A 194 9.67 14.09 -1.62
CA VAL A 194 9.70 14.57 -3.02
C VAL A 194 8.62 13.89 -3.84
N LEU A 195 8.53 12.56 -3.77
CA LEU A 195 7.52 11.79 -4.51
C LEU A 195 6.10 12.18 -4.12
N THR A 196 5.84 12.38 -2.82
CA THR A 196 4.54 12.87 -2.34
C THR A 196 4.20 14.23 -2.95
N SER A 197 5.15 15.14 -2.98
CA SER A 197 4.95 16.48 -3.53
C SER A 197 4.69 16.44 -5.04
N LEU A 198 5.44 15.62 -5.79
CA LEU A 198 5.28 15.49 -7.24
C LEU A 198 3.90 14.94 -7.62
N VAL A 199 3.48 13.84 -7.00
CA VAL A 199 2.16 13.25 -7.29
C VAL A 199 1.03 14.19 -6.84
N SER A 200 1.17 14.85 -5.68
CA SER A 200 0.19 15.84 -5.22
C SER A 200 0.09 17.03 -6.18
N CYS A 201 1.21 17.51 -6.71
CA CYS A 201 1.22 18.56 -7.71
C CYS A 201 0.50 18.13 -9.00
N ILE A 202 0.75 16.90 -9.46
CA ILE A 202 0.09 16.33 -10.64
C ILE A 202 -1.42 16.25 -10.42
N GLN A 203 -1.87 15.63 -9.34
CA GLN A 203 -3.31 15.41 -9.10
C GLN A 203 -4.12 16.69 -8.84
N ASN A 204 -3.45 17.77 -8.42
CA ASN A 204 -4.08 19.06 -8.24
C ASN A 204 -4.14 19.91 -9.53
N ASN A 205 -3.48 19.46 -10.62
CA ASN A 205 -3.30 20.24 -11.84
C ASN A 205 -3.50 19.41 -13.12
N TYR A 206 -4.39 18.45 -13.12
CA TYR A 206 -4.64 17.61 -14.31
C TYR A 206 -5.02 18.42 -15.56
N ASP A 207 -5.82 19.47 -15.38
CA ASP A 207 -6.27 20.34 -16.48
C ASP A 207 -5.15 21.21 -17.06
N CYS A 208 -4.06 21.37 -16.31
CA CYS A 208 -2.91 22.20 -16.69
C CYS A 208 -1.73 21.40 -17.27
N GLN A 209 -1.88 20.09 -17.44
CA GLN A 209 -0.84 19.24 -17.98
C GLN A 209 -0.69 19.42 -19.50
N TYR A 210 0.54 19.32 -19.98
CA TYR A 210 0.80 19.24 -21.42
C TYR A 210 0.09 18.01 -22.00
N LYS A 211 -0.74 18.24 -23.02
CA LYS A 211 -1.34 17.15 -23.80
C LYS A 211 -0.41 16.91 -25.00
N ALA A 212 -0.03 15.66 -25.21
CA ALA A 212 0.63 15.31 -26.46
C ALA A 212 -0.31 15.72 -27.60
N ASN A 213 0.19 16.49 -28.58
CA ASN A 213 -0.56 16.75 -29.78
C ASN A 213 -0.82 15.41 -30.45
N THR A 214 -2.09 14.96 -30.46
CA THR A 214 -2.57 13.79 -31.21
C THR A 214 -2.60 14.11 -32.69
#